data_21b8e563454dc58a3753f79a73c958cf
#
_entry.id   21b8e563454dc58a3753f79a73c958cf
#
_cell.length_a   1.000
_cell.length_b   1.000
_cell.length_c   1.000
_cell.angle_alpha   90.00
_cell.angle_beta   90.00
_cell.angle_gamma   90.00
#
_symmetry.space_group_name_H-M   'P 1'
#
loop_
_entity.id
_entity.type
_entity.pdbx_description
1 polymer ?
#
loop_
_entity_poly.entity_id
_entity_poly.type
_entity_poly.pdbx_seq_one_letter_code
_entity_poly.pdbx_strand_id
1 'polypeptide(L)'
;MNVRALVLPLVAVLLAISGCSLFDSGDAAAPAPVERTTLRVGVGGPIDTAPLRIAAAAGKFREAGLNVTLVDLGTEDGLARLGSGQLDVTFASDVSLFRAANAGTALQLQGEAYTSGNNTIALVTLPNSDYTEPTAKKSPKIAVDDLDDIGALTARSVLATAGVDAAKIHFVAKPFARMPDALQAGDADAALMVEPYITRAEKELGAQILADGSSGATLDFPASGYATTGAFARDNPRTLAVFRRVLVQAQQTAADPAIVRDALPTFSDIDPTTAALISLGTYPTTLSGIRLQRVADLMHTSGLLPSRLDVQAMLPDENQP
;
A
#
# COMPACT_ATOMS: atom_id res chain seq x y z
N MET A 1 -4.85 106.63 -20.41
CA MET A 1 -4.45 106.64 -19.00
C MET A 1 -4.07 105.22 -18.65
N ASN A 2 -2.80 105.00 -18.37
CA ASN A 2 -2.12 103.69 -18.28
C ASN A 2 -2.29 103.03 -16.91
N VAL A 3 -2.63 101.78 -16.84
CA VAL A 3 -2.38 100.95 -15.65
C VAL A 3 -1.70 99.64 -16.10
N ARG A 4 -0.46 99.51 -15.70
CA ARG A 4 0.38 98.34 -15.93
C ARG A 4 -0.01 97.27 -14.91
N ALA A 5 -0.42 96.11 -15.40
CA ALA A 5 -0.60 94.93 -14.58
C ALA A 5 0.73 94.15 -14.38
N LEU A 6 1.07 93.94 -13.15
CA LEU A 6 2.24 93.17 -12.69
C LEU A 6 1.87 91.68 -12.68
N VAL A 7 2.60 90.86 -13.44
CA VAL A 7 2.41 89.43 -13.48
C VAL A 7 3.47 88.82 -12.53
N LEU A 8 3.04 88.17 -11.43
CA LEU A 8 3.89 87.30 -10.59
C LEU A 8 3.82 85.86 -11.12
N PRO A 9 4.93 85.18 -11.25
CA PRO A 9 4.92 83.75 -11.55
C PRO A 9 4.76 82.92 -10.26
N LEU A 10 3.72 82.13 -10.25
CA LEU A 10 3.47 81.11 -9.21
C LEU A 10 4.35 79.87 -9.48
N VAL A 11 5.37 79.64 -8.63
CA VAL A 11 6.21 78.44 -8.67
C VAL A 11 5.44 77.33 -7.94
N ALA A 12 4.90 76.40 -8.69
CA ALA A 12 4.31 75.18 -8.11
C ALA A 12 5.44 74.15 -7.77
N VAL A 13 5.70 73.99 -6.49
CA VAL A 13 6.56 72.89 -5.97
C VAL A 13 5.76 71.61 -5.94
N LEU A 14 6.01 70.71 -6.88
CA LEU A 14 5.53 69.32 -6.85
C LEU A 14 6.34 68.52 -5.84
N LEU A 15 5.83 68.32 -4.64
CA LEU A 15 6.30 67.32 -3.69
C LEU A 15 5.90 65.94 -4.21
N ALA A 16 6.87 65.20 -4.80
CA ALA A 16 6.75 63.78 -5.07
C ALA A 16 6.76 63.04 -3.74
N ILE A 17 5.61 62.60 -3.26
CA ILE A 17 5.45 61.66 -2.14
C ILE A 17 5.79 60.28 -2.70
N SER A 18 7.03 59.87 -2.55
CA SER A 18 7.43 58.47 -2.75
C SER A 18 6.83 57.65 -1.63
N GLY A 19 5.63 57.15 -1.81
CA GLY A 19 5.00 56.14 -0.96
C GLY A 19 5.75 54.83 -1.15
N CYS A 20 6.65 54.50 -0.22
CA CYS A 20 7.12 53.13 -0.04
C CYS A 20 5.90 52.30 0.34
N SER A 21 5.41 51.51 -0.59
CA SER A 21 4.47 50.41 -0.32
C SER A 21 5.24 49.30 0.44
N LEU A 22 5.28 49.42 1.77
CA LEU A 22 5.70 48.38 2.69
C LEU A 22 4.58 47.34 2.96
N PHE A 23 3.86 46.94 1.91
CA PHE A 23 3.06 45.72 1.89
C PHE A 23 3.64 44.85 0.78
N ASP A 24 4.75 44.25 1.09
CA ASP A 24 5.15 43.01 0.44
C ASP A 24 4.11 41.98 0.85
N SER A 25 3.02 41.93 0.14
CA SER A 25 2.14 40.78 0.10
C SER A 25 3.00 39.70 -0.53
N GLY A 26 3.63 38.90 0.30
CA GLY A 26 4.34 37.72 -0.19
C GLY A 26 3.37 36.93 -1.06
N ASP A 27 3.45 37.16 -2.37
CA ASP A 27 2.89 36.26 -3.35
C ASP A 27 3.47 34.89 -3.01
N ALA A 28 2.66 34.06 -2.34
CA ALA A 28 2.99 32.66 -2.19
C ALA A 28 3.18 32.16 -3.62
N ALA A 29 4.43 31.97 -4.01
CA ALA A 29 4.78 31.53 -5.35
C ALA A 29 3.90 30.32 -5.68
N ALA A 30 3.17 30.40 -6.79
CA ALA A 30 2.34 29.28 -7.23
C ALA A 30 3.18 28.02 -7.21
N PRO A 31 2.66 26.90 -6.67
CA PRO A 31 3.43 25.68 -6.57
C PRO A 31 4.02 25.33 -7.94
N ALA A 32 5.31 25.01 -7.97
CA ALA A 32 5.99 24.65 -9.22
C ALA A 32 5.23 23.49 -9.89
N PRO A 33 5.07 23.50 -11.22
CA PRO A 33 4.33 22.46 -11.92
C PRO A 33 4.97 21.08 -11.69
N VAL A 34 4.13 20.04 -11.70
CA VAL A 34 4.58 18.64 -11.63
C VAL A 34 5.42 18.30 -12.87
N GLU A 35 6.35 17.36 -12.75
CA GLU A 35 7.21 16.92 -13.86
C GLU A 35 6.43 16.14 -14.92
N ARG A 36 5.41 15.39 -14.45
CA ARG A 36 4.50 14.61 -15.28
C ARG A 36 3.08 14.72 -14.77
N THR A 37 2.13 14.81 -15.68
CA THR A 37 0.69 14.84 -15.38
C THR A 37 0.02 13.47 -15.51
N THR A 38 0.76 12.43 -15.91
CA THR A 38 0.23 11.08 -16.12
C THR A 38 1.06 10.06 -15.33
N LEU A 39 0.40 9.13 -14.65
CA LEU A 39 1.01 8.00 -13.95
C LEU A 39 0.28 6.70 -14.30
N ARG A 40 1.03 5.64 -14.57
CA ARG A 40 0.56 4.26 -14.69
C ARG A 40 0.84 3.55 -13.38
N VAL A 41 -0.22 3.14 -12.67
CA VAL A 41 -0.10 2.53 -11.35
C VAL A 41 -0.59 1.10 -11.41
N GLY A 42 0.32 0.15 -11.20
CA GLY A 42 -0.02 -1.27 -11.06
C GLY A 42 -0.80 -1.48 -9.76
N VAL A 43 -1.91 -2.20 -9.83
CA VAL A 43 -2.77 -2.51 -8.68
C VAL A 43 -3.05 -4.01 -8.63
N GLY A 44 -2.98 -4.57 -7.43
CA GLY A 44 -3.31 -5.97 -7.12
C GLY A 44 -4.49 -6.02 -6.17
N GLY A 45 -4.48 -6.93 -5.21
CA GLY A 45 -5.45 -7.18 -4.17
C GLY A 45 -6.55 -6.12 -4.01
N PRO A 46 -7.81 -6.42 -4.36
CA PRO A 46 -8.85 -5.39 -4.43
C PRO A 46 -9.09 -4.70 -3.08
N ILE A 47 -8.90 -5.42 -1.96
CA ILE A 47 -9.06 -4.87 -0.61
C ILE A 47 -7.90 -3.94 -0.30
N ASP A 48 -6.67 -4.36 -0.49
CA ASP A 48 -5.46 -3.59 -0.17
C ASP A 48 -5.41 -2.28 -0.95
N THR A 49 -5.83 -2.31 -2.23
CA THR A 49 -5.80 -1.16 -3.13
C THR A 49 -7.12 -0.39 -3.18
N ALA A 50 -8.11 -0.74 -2.34
CA ALA A 50 -9.44 -0.11 -2.35
C ALA A 50 -9.38 1.43 -2.22
N PRO A 51 -8.60 2.04 -1.31
CA PRO A 51 -8.54 3.50 -1.21
C PRO A 51 -8.09 4.16 -2.51
N LEU A 52 -7.04 3.62 -3.14
CA LEU A 52 -6.52 4.13 -4.41
C LEU A 52 -7.56 4.01 -5.54
N ARG A 53 -8.25 2.87 -5.64
CA ARG A 53 -9.29 2.62 -6.65
C ARG A 53 -10.48 3.56 -6.46
N ILE A 54 -10.95 3.74 -5.22
CA ILE A 54 -12.03 4.67 -4.87
C ILE A 54 -11.65 6.10 -5.26
N ALA A 55 -10.45 6.57 -4.91
CA ALA A 55 -9.99 7.91 -5.24
C ALA A 55 -9.85 8.13 -6.75
N ALA A 56 -9.35 7.14 -7.48
CA ALA A 56 -9.23 7.20 -8.93
C ALA A 56 -10.61 7.28 -9.61
N ALA A 57 -11.55 6.43 -9.19
CA ALA A 57 -12.93 6.43 -9.69
C ALA A 57 -13.66 7.75 -9.38
N ALA A 58 -13.45 8.32 -8.19
CA ALA A 58 -13.99 9.62 -7.78
C ALA A 58 -13.29 10.83 -8.46
N GLY A 59 -12.27 10.60 -9.29
CA GLY A 59 -11.54 11.67 -9.99
C GLY A 59 -10.60 12.49 -9.12
N LYS A 60 -10.26 12.07 -7.89
CA LYS A 60 -9.46 12.84 -6.94
C LYS A 60 -8.04 13.13 -7.46
N PHE A 61 -7.45 12.22 -8.19
CA PHE A 61 -6.17 12.46 -8.85
C PHE A 61 -6.27 13.55 -9.93
N ARG A 62 -7.35 13.57 -10.74
CA ARG A 62 -7.57 14.63 -11.74
C ARG A 62 -7.78 15.98 -11.11
N GLU A 63 -8.55 16.05 -10.01
CA GLU A 63 -8.73 17.28 -9.23
C GLU A 63 -7.39 17.83 -8.72
N ALA A 64 -6.43 16.91 -8.42
CA ALA A 64 -5.08 17.27 -7.99
C ALA A 64 -4.08 17.51 -9.15
N GLY A 65 -4.53 17.45 -10.41
CA GLY A 65 -3.70 17.68 -11.60
C GLY A 65 -2.96 16.44 -12.12
N LEU A 66 -3.30 15.22 -11.66
CA LEU A 66 -2.73 13.97 -12.15
C LEU A 66 -3.77 13.10 -12.86
N ASN A 67 -3.42 12.58 -14.02
CA ASN A 67 -4.15 11.51 -14.70
C ASN A 67 -3.53 10.16 -14.30
N VAL A 68 -4.13 9.48 -13.35
CA VAL A 68 -3.71 8.14 -12.92
C VAL A 68 -4.47 7.10 -13.71
N THR A 69 -3.74 6.21 -14.39
CA THR A 69 -4.26 5.01 -15.03
C THR A 69 -3.94 3.82 -14.15
N LEU A 70 -4.96 3.16 -13.62
CA LEU A 70 -4.79 1.91 -12.88
C LEU A 70 -4.63 0.76 -13.85
N VAL A 71 -3.63 -0.09 -13.62
CA VAL A 71 -3.33 -1.27 -14.41
C VAL A 71 -3.44 -2.48 -13.50
N ASP A 72 -4.48 -3.28 -13.70
CA ASP A 72 -4.64 -4.52 -12.94
C ASP A 72 -3.52 -5.50 -13.26
N LEU A 73 -2.83 -5.95 -12.21
CA LEU A 73 -1.70 -6.87 -12.34
C LEU A 73 -2.17 -8.32 -12.56
N GLY A 74 -3.32 -8.70 -12.01
CA GLY A 74 -3.76 -10.09 -12.04
C GLY A 74 -2.70 -11.00 -11.41
N THR A 75 -2.12 -11.89 -12.22
CA THR A 75 -1.00 -12.77 -11.84
C THR A 75 0.36 -12.26 -12.35
N GLU A 76 0.42 -11.06 -12.95
CA GLU A 76 1.65 -10.52 -13.50
C GLU A 76 2.54 -9.91 -12.42
N ASP A 77 3.85 -10.03 -12.61
CA ASP A 77 4.83 -9.43 -11.72
C ASP A 77 4.89 -7.91 -11.92
N GLY A 78 4.33 -7.18 -10.94
CA GLY A 78 4.32 -5.72 -10.95
C GLY A 78 5.72 -5.11 -10.85
N LEU A 79 6.66 -5.76 -10.16
CA LEU A 79 8.05 -5.28 -10.04
C LEU A 79 8.81 -5.43 -11.37
N ALA A 80 8.61 -6.52 -12.11
CA ALA A 80 9.17 -6.68 -13.44
C ALA A 80 8.64 -5.62 -14.41
N ARG A 81 7.33 -5.33 -14.35
CA ARG A 81 6.70 -4.28 -15.16
C ARG A 81 7.16 -2.87 -14.77
N LEU A 82 7.40 -2.63 -13.48
CA LEU A 82 8.00 -1.39 -12.99
C LEU A 82 9.43 -1.23 -13.53
N GLY A 83 10.25 -2.27 -13.40
CA GLY A 83 11.64 -2.27 -13.89
C GLY A 83 11.77 -2.07 -15.39
N SER A 84 10.82 -2.55 -16.19
CA SER A 84 10.77 -2.36 -17.65
C SER A 84 10.17 -1.00 -18.07
N GLY A 85 9.72 -0.17 -17.14
CA GLY A 85 9.09 1.11 -17.42
C GLY A 85 7.67 1.02 -17.98
N GLN A 86 7.00 -0.14 -17.88
CA GLN A 86 5.59 -0.30 -18.21
C GLN A 86 4.69 0.32 -17.16
N LEU A 87 5.15 0.41 -15.92
CA LEU A 87 4.52 1.09 -14.79
C LEU A 87 5.43 2.20 -14.27
N ASP A 88 4.82 3.21 -13.67
CA ASP A 88 5.50 4.31 -13.00
C ASP A 88 5.53 4.10 -11.47
N VAL A 89 4.46 3.49 -10.95
CA VAL A 89 4.31 3.03 -9.56
C VAL A 89 3.71 1.62 -9.58
N THR A 90 4.11 0.74 -8.67
CA THR A 90 3.50 -0.58 -8.51
C THR A 90 3.08 -0.85 -7.09
N PHE A 91 1.97 -1.57 -6.94
CA PHE A 91 1.59 -2.25 -5.71
C PHE A 91 2.33 -3.59 -5.63
N ALA A 92 2.75 -3.97 -4.43
CA ALA A 92 3.19 -5.32 -4.11
C ALA A 92 3.13 -5.57 -2.59
N SER A 93 3.29 -6.84 -2.15
CA SER A 93 3.53 -7.12 -0.74
C SER A 93 4.83 -6.46 -0.27
N ASP A 94 4.90 -6.05 1.00
CA ASP A 94 6.13 -5.50 1.55
C ASP A 94 7.27 -6.53 1.52
N VAL A 95 6.94 -7.83 1.64
CA VAL A 95 7.90 -8.93 1.50
C VAL A 95 8.53 -8.94 0.11
N SER A 96 7.72 -8.86 -0.94
CA SER A 96 8.22 -8.80 -2.32
C SER A 96 9.04 -7.53 -2.60
N LEU A 97 8.60 -6.36 -2.10
CA LEU A 97 9.34 -5.10 -2.23
C LEU A 97 10.71 -5.19 -1.57
N PHE A 98 10.78 -5.75 -0.35
CA PHE A 98 12.03 -5.84 0.41
C PHE A 98 12.98 -6.92 -0.15
N ARG A 99 12.45 -8.02 -0.69
CA ARG A 99 13.25 -9.00 -1.42
C ARG A 99 13.91 -8.37 -2.65
N ALA A 100 13.14 -7.63 -3.45
CA ALA A 100 13.67 -6.94 -4.62
C ALA A 100 14.73 -5.90 -4.25
N ALA A 101 14.50 -5.11 -3.19
CA ALA A 101 15.46 -4.14 -2.71
C ALA A 101 16.74 -4.81 -2.18
N ASN A 102 16.63 -5.90 -1.41
CA ASN A 102 17.77 -6.67 -0.90
C ASN A 102 18.57 -7.34 -2.03
N ALA A 103 17.91 -7.67 -3.15
CA ALA A 103 18.55 -8.17 -4.37
C ALA A 103 19.19 -7.05 -5.24
N GLY A 104 19.15 -5.80 -4.78
CA GLY A 104 19.80 -4.67 -5.44
C GLY A 104 18.91 -3.81 -6.34
N THR A 105 17.59 -4.06 -6.39
CA THR A 105 16.66 -3.19 -7.10
C THR A 105 16.50 -1.87 -6.33
N ALA A 106 16.90 -0.75 -6.93
CA ALA A 106 16.73 0.56 -6.33
C ALA A 106 15.25 0.97 -6.35
N LEU A 107 14.56 0.80 -5.24
CA LEU A 107 13.16 1.16 -5.03
C LEU A 107 13.03 2.33 -4.06
N GLN A 108 11.98 3.15 -4.26
CA GLN A 108 11.51 4.13 -3.28
C GLN A 108 10.04 3.85 -2.98
N LEU A 109 9.70 3.71 -1.70
CA LEU A 109 8.33 3.51 -1.23
C LEU A 109 7.52 4.80 -1.38
N GLN A 110 6.27 4.69 -1.81
CA GLN A 110 5.39 5.83 -2.03
C GLN A 110 4.21 5.87 -1.06
N GLY A 111 3.98 4.81 -0.33
CA GLY A 111 2.94 4.70 0.69
C GLY A 111 2.76 3.25 1.12
N GLU A 112 2.35 3.03 2.36
CA GLU A 112 1.82 1.75 2.77
C GLU A 112 0.42 1.60 2.15
N ALA A 113 0.07 0.42 1.65
CA ALA A 113 -1.26 0.17 1.10
C ALA A 113 -2.19 -0.39 2.16
N TYR A 114 -1.74 -1.40 2.91
CA TYR A 114 -2.59 -2.13 3.84
C TYR A 114 -1.78 -2.70 5.02
N THR A 115 -2.40 -2.69 6.18
CA THR A 115 -1.92 -3.37 7.39
C THR A 115 -2.93 -4.45 7.76
N SER A 116 -2.45 -5.65 8.01
CA SER A 116 -3.29 -6.75 8.43
C SER A 116 -4.00 -6.46 9.76
N GLY A 117 -5.24 -6.90 9.87
CA GLY A 117 -6.04 -6.89 11.09
C GLY A 117 -6.52 -8.29 11.44
N ASN A 118 -7.32 -8.41 12.48
CA ASN A 118 -7.86 -9.70 12.91
C ASN A 118 -8.52 -10.44 11.75
N ASN A 119 -8.09 -11.68 11.52
CA ASN A 119 -8.63 -12.59 10.51
C ASN A 119 -8.57 -12.09 9.05
N THR A 120 -7.79 -11.04 8.75
CA THR A 120 -7.59 -10.60 7.36
C THR A 120 -6.61 -11.48 6.60
N ILE A 121 -5.74 -12.17 7.34
CA ILE A 121 -4.85 -13.23 6.89
C ILE A 121 -4.91 -14.33 7.96
N ALA A 122 -5.19 -15.57 7.59
CA ALA A 122 -5.39 -16.63 8.56
C ALA A 122 -5.03 -18.01 8.01
N LEU A 123 -4.60 -18.92 8.90
CA LEU A 123 -4.58 -20.35 8.62
C LEU A 123 -6.00 -20.88 8.69
N VAL A 124 -6.45 -21.47 7.59
CA VAL A 124 -7.82 -21.97 7.41
C VAL A 124 -7.80 -23.46 7.17
N THR A 125 -8.74 -24.19 7.76
CA THR A 125 -8.93 -25.63 7.60
C THR A 125 -10.40 -25.94 7.33
N LEU A 126 -10.69 -27.18 6.87
CA LEU A 126 -12.07 -27.65 6.65
C LEU A 126 -12.71 -28.16 7.95
N PRO A 127 -14.06 -28.14 8.08
CA PRO A 127 -14.75 -28.59 9.29
C PRO A 127 -14.45 -30.03 9.69
N ASN A 128 -14.17 -30.90 8.70
CA ASN A 128 -13.88 -32.32 8.90
C ASN A 128 -12.39 -32.63 8.98
N SER A 129 -11.53 -31.61 9.08
CA SER A 129 -10.08 -31.78 9.21
C SER A 129 -9.75 -32.31 10.60
N ASP A 130 -8.75 -33.22 10.67
CA ASP A 130 -8.11 -33.65 11.91
C ASP A 130 -7.11 -32.61 12.44
N TYR A 131 -6.87 -31.53 11.69
CA TYR A 131 -6.00 -30.43 12.08
C TYR A 131 -6.83 -29.33 12.74
N THR A 132 -7.16 -29.52 14.02
CA THR A 132 -8.09 -28.68 14.79
C THR A 132 -7.40 -27.60 15.63
N GLU A 133 -6.09 -27.71 15.82
CA GLU A 133 -5.24 -26.72 16.49
C GLU A 133 -3.85 -26.73 15.88
N PRO A 134 -3.06 -25.63 15.94
CA PRO A 134 -1.73 -25.55 15.33
C PRO A 134 -0.77 -26.68 15.73
N THR A 135 -0.88 -27.21 16.95
CA THR A 135 -0.01 -28.25 17.50
C THR A 135 -0.49 -29.69 17.22
N ALA A 136 -1.69 -29.88 16.68
CA ALA A 136 -2.26 -31.20 16.42
C ALA A 136 -1.43 -32.01 15.42
N LYS A 137 -0.70 -31.35 14.53
CA LYS A 137 0.23 -31.98 13.58
C LYS A 137 1.67 -31.53 13.83
N LYS A 138 2.59 -32.50 13.97
CA LYS A 138 4.01 -32.21 14.18
C LYS A 138 4.73 -31.77 12.92
N SER A 139 4.18 -32.09 11.75
CA SER A 139 4.78 -31.82 10.44
C SER A 139 3.66 -31.44 9.47
N PRO A 140 3.01 -30.28 9.69
CA PRO A 140 1.85 -29.88 8.90
C PRO A 140 2.26 -29.49 7.48
N LYS A 141 1.37 -29.80 6.51
CA LYS A 141 1.47 -29.37 5.14
C LYS A 141 0.56 -28.16 4.93
N ILE A 142 1.14 -27.01 4.65
CA ILE A 142 0.45 -25.73 4.57
C ILE A 142 0.46 -25.21 3.12
N ALA A 143 -0.71 -24.97 2.54
CA ALA A 143 -0.82 -24.26 1.28
C ALA A 143 -0.57 -22.75 1.48
N VAL A 144 0.26 -22.17 0.63
CA VAL A 144 0.56 -20.74 0.55
C VAL A 144 0.54 -20.32 -0.92
N ASP A 145 0.32 -19.06 -1.20
CA ASP A 145 0.30 -18.53 -2.57
C ASP A 145 1.70 -18.51 -3.21
N ASP A 146 2.68 -18.09 -2.42
CA ASP A 146 4.10 -18.09 -2.79
C ASP A 146 4.94 -18.59 -1.59
N LEU A 147 5.98 -19.39 -1.87
CA LEU A 147 6.84 -19.98 -0.84
C LEU A 147 7.74 -18.93 -0.16
N ASP A 148 7.95 -17.82 -0.82
CA ASP A 148 8.90 -16.77 -0.43
C ASP A 148 8.22 -15.41 -0.22
N ASP A 149 6.91 -15.37 0.01
CA ASP A 149 6.17 -14.13 0.25
C ASP A 149 5.45 -14.13 1.61
N ILE A 150 4.63 -13.13 1.84
CA ILE A 150 3.96 -12.83 3.10
C ILE A 150 3.17 -14.03 3.66
N GLY A 151 2.59 -14.86 2.77
CA GLY A 151 1.86 -16.05 3.17
C GLY A 151 2.73 -17.05 3.92
N ALA A 152 3.87 -17.44 3.35
CA ALA A 152 4.80 -18.38 3.97
C ALA A 152 5.44 -17.80 5.24
N LEU A 153 5.79 -16.49 5.21
CA LEU A 153 6.36 -15.78 6.36
C LEU A 153 5.39 -15.78 7.55
N THR A 154 4.13 -15.43 7.30
CA THR A 154 3.08 -15.37 8.33
C THR A 154 2.76 -16.76 8.88
N ALA A 155 2.56 -17.75 8.01
CA ALA A 155 2.28 -19.12 8.45
C ALA A 155 3.40 -19.67 9.34
N ARG A 156 4.65 -19.46 8.94
CA ARG A 156 5.83 -19.85 9.74
C ARG A 156 5.85 -19.16 11.09
N SER A 157 5.60 -17.87 11.14
CA SER A 157 5.59 -17.06 12.36
C SER A 157 4.51 -17.52 13.35
N VAL A 158 3.27 -17.68 12.85
CA VAL A 158 2.10 -18.07 13.66
C VAL A 158 2.28 -19.49 14.21
N LEU A 159 2.68 -20.46 13.38
CA LEU A 159 2.89 -21.83 13.79
C LEU A 159 4.06 -21.96 14.78
N ALA A 160 5.16 -21.21 14.56
CA ALA A 160 6.28 -21.19 15.51
C ALA A 160 5.86 -20.58 16.86
N THR A 161 5.05 -19.52 16.86
CA THR A 161 4.49 -18.92 18.07
C THR A 161 3.61 -19.94 18.84
N ALA A 162 2.89 -20.80 18.14
CA ALA A 162 2.10 -21.88 18.73
C ALA A 162 2.95 -23.07 19.19
N GLY A 163 4.27 -23.08 18.95
CA GLY A 163 5.19 -24.14 19.38
C GLY A 163 5.45 -25.23 18.33
N VAL A 164 5.05 -25.01 17.08
CA VAL A 164 5.39 -25.92 15.97
C VAL A 164 6.81 -25.62 15.50
N ASP A 165 7.63 -26.66 15.36
CA ASP A 165 8.99 -26.52 14.83
C ASP A 165 8.95 -26.06 13.36
N ALA A 166 9.47 -24.86 13.11
CA ALA A 166 9.46 -24.24 11.78
C ALA A 166 10.14 -25.10 10.69
N ALA A 167 11.14 -25.92 11.07
CA ALA A 167 11.82 -26.82 10.14
C ALA A 167 10.95 -28.01 9.68
N LYS A 168 9.84 -28.26 10.37
CA LYS A 168 8.91 -29.37 10.09
C LYS A 168 7.67 -28.92 9.31
N ILE A 169 7.54 -27.63 9.03
CA ILE A 169 6.42 -27.12 8.24
C ILE A 169 6.73 -27.37 6.76
N HIS A 170 5.83 -28.04 6.06
CA HIS A 170 5.92 -28.30 4.62
C HIS A 170 5.01 -27.34 3.87
N PHE A 171 5.57 -26.40 3.12
CA PHE A 171 4.81 -25.48 2.30
C PHE A 171 4.54 -26.06 0.92
N VAL A 172 3.33 -25.79 0.39
CA VAL A 172 2.89 -26.14 -0.95
C VAL A 172 2.37 -24.87 -1.63
N ALA A 173 2.98 -24.46 -2.74
CA ALA A 173 2.51 -23.31 -3.50
C ALA A 173 1.19 -23.63 -4.20
N LYS A 174 0.16 -22.83 -3.92
CA LYS A 174 -1.18 -22.93 -4.52
C LYS A 174 -1.77 -21.50 -4.62
N PRO A 175 -2.21 -21.03 -5.78
CA PRO A 175 -2.94 -19.78 -5.87
C PRO A 175 -4.13 -19.77 -4.90
N PHE A 176 -4.45 -18.63 -4.29
CA PHE A 176 -5.54 -18.51 -3.31
C PHE A 176 -6.86 -19.14 -3.79
N ALA A 177 -7.24 -18.90 -5.05
CA ALA A 177 -8.46 -19.48 -5.64
C ALA A 177 -8.45 -21.02 -5.73
N ARG A 178 -7.28 -21.67 -5.61
CA ARG A 178 -7.13 -23.13 -5.69
C ARG A 178 -6.88 -23.78 -4.31
N MET A 179 -6.75 -22.99 -3.25
CA MET A 179 -6.54 -23.49 -1.91
C MET A 179 -7.73 -24.29 -1.38
N PRO A 180 -9.00 -23.89 -1.62
CA PRO A 180 -10.15 -24.72 -1.24
C PRO A 180 -10.10 -26.12 -1.83
N ASP A 181 -9.77 -26.27 -3.13
CA ASP A 181 -9.62 -27.55 -3.80
C ASP A 181 -8.50 -28.38 -3.17
N ALA A 182 -7.37 -27.75 -2.83
CA ALA A 182 -6.22 -28.42 -2.21
C ALA A 182 -6.56 -28.96 -0.82
N LEU A 183 -7.35 -28.21 -0.03
CA LEU A 183 -7.85 -28.68 1.27
C LEU A 183 -8.81 -29.85 1.12
N GLN A 184 -9.76 -29.79 0.17
CA GLN A 184 -10.72 -30.87 -0.09
C GLN A 184 -10.05 -32.15 -0.59
N ALA A 185 -8.99 -32.02 -1.40
CA ALA A 185 -8.21 -33.16 -1.91
C ALA A 185 -7.24 -33.75 -0.89
N GLY A 186 -7.02 -33.08 0.26
CA GLY A 186 -6.01 -33.49 1.24
C GLY A 186 -4.58 -33.21 0.78
N ASP A 187 -4.40 -32.34 -0.23
CA ASP A 187 -3.09 -31.88 -0.70
C ASP A 187 -2.38 -31.00 0.35
N ALA A 188 -3.15 -30.36 1.23
CA ALA A 188 -2.69 -29.58 2.36
C ALA A 188 -3.58 -29.81 3.58
N ASP A 189 -2.99 -29.71 4.78
CA ASP A 189 -3.69 -29.82 6.06
C ASP A 189 -4.43 -28.53 6.42
N ALA A 190 -3.83 -27.40 6.09
CA ALA A 190 -4.40 -26.06 6.20
C ALA A 190 -3.86 -25.18 5.06
N ALA A 191 -4.51 -24.05 4.85
CA ALA A 191 -4.09 -23.05 3.87
C ALA A 191 -3.96 -21.70 4.57
N LEU A 192 -2.90 -20.97 4.30
CA LEU A 192 -2.84 -19.56 4.67
C LEU A 192 -3.54 -18.74 3.59
N MET A 193 -4.70 -18.24 3.95
CA MET A 193 -5.54 -17.44 3.07
C MET A 193 -5.57 -15.98 3.53
N VAL A 194 -5.93 -15.11 2.59
CA VAL A 194 -6.24 -13.70 2.83
C VAL A 194 -7.68 -13.42 2.44
N GLU A 195 -8.25 -12.31 2.90
CA GLU A 195 -9.54 -11.87 2.40
C GLU A 195 -9.47 -11.46 0.91
N PRO A 196 -10.48 -11.77 0.09
CA PRO A 196 -11.81 -12.32 0.42
C PRO A 196 -11.88 -13.86 0.43
N TYR A 197 -10.78 -14.55 0.25
CA TYR A 197 -10.75 -16.01 0.13
C TYR A 197 -11.11 -16.72 1.43
N ILE A 198 -10.81 -16.10 2.61
CA ILE A 198 -11.24 -16.60 3.91
C ILE A 198 -12.76 -16.62 3.98
N THR A 199 -13.39 -15.45 3.80
CA THR A 199 -14.86 -15.33 3.83
C THR A 199 -15.55 -16.24 2.80
N ARG A 200 -14.99 -16.39 1.59
CA ARG A 200 -15.51 -17.32 0.58
C ARG A 200 -15.43 -18.77 1.04
N ALA A 201 -14.30 -19.20 1.58
CA ALA A 201 -14.13 -20.56 2.07
C ALA A 201 -15.04 -20.86 3.27
N GLU A 202 -15.25 -19.91 4.16
CA GLU A 202 -16.23 -20.03 5.26
C GLU A 202 -17.66 -20.19 4.75
N LYS A 203 -18.08 -19.35 3.78
CA LYS A 203 -19.42 -19.38 3.18
C LYS A 203 -19.70 -20.66 2.41
N GLU A 204 -18.74 -21.09 1.58
CA GLU A 204 -18.94 -22.16 0.59
C GLU A 204 -18.64 -23.55 1.15
N LEU A 205 -17.68 -23.65 2.06
CA LEU A 205 -17.18 -24.94 2.57
C LEU A 205 -17.37 -25.09 4.09
N GLY A 206 -17.83 -24.06 4.78
CA GLY A 206 -17.86 -24.04 6.24
C GLY A 206 -16.45 -24.07 6.84
N ALA A 207 -15.46 -23.58 6.11
CA ALA A 207 -14.07 -23.54 6.56
C ALA A 207 -13.94 -22.80 7.90
N GLN A 208 -12.92 -23.15 8.68
CA GLN A 208 -12.71 -22.61 10.02
C GLN A 208 -11.32 -21.98 10.11
N ILE A 209 -11.20 -20.88 10.81
CA ILE A 209 -9.92 -20.28 11.14
C ILE A 209 -9.24 -21.14 12.21
N LEU A 210 -8.10 -21.73 11.86
CA LEU A 210 -7.25 -22.49 12.76
C LEU A 210 -6.36 -21.58 13.61
N ALA A 211 -5.86 -20.50 12.99
CA ALA A 211 -5.07 -19.48 13.67
C ALA A 211 -5.13 -18.16 12.89
N ASP A 212 -5.26 -17.05 13.62
CA ASP A 212 -5.19 -15.70 13.07
C ASP A 212 -3.73 -15.36 12.70
N GLY A 213 -3.52 -14.97 11.46
CA GLY A 213 -2.22 -14.51 10.94
C GLY A 213 -1.78 -13.17 11.51
N SER A 214 -2.71 -12.35 12.00
CA SER A 214 -2.41 -11.06 12.64
C SER A 214 -2.18 -11.25 14.14
N SER A 215 -1.20 -12.08 14.51
CA SER A 215 -0.90 -12.41 15.90
C SER A 215 0.62 -12.54 16.16
N GLY A 216 1.04 -12.36 17.41
CA GLY A 216 2.45 -12.47 17.78
C GLY A 216 3.34 -11.48 17.03
N ALA A 217 4.37 -11.97 16.32
CA ALA A 217 5.30 -11.12 15.57
C ALA A 217 4.65 -10.44 14.35
N THR A 218 3.52 -10.97 13.89
CA THR A 218 2.75 -10.46 12.75
C THR A 218 1.50 -9.67 13.15
N LEU A 219 1.40 -9.27 14.43
CA LEU A 219 0.34 -8.36 14.91
C LEU A 219 0.48 -6.99 14.25
N ASP A 220 -0.63 -6.44 13.72
CA ASP A 220 -0.65 -5.16 13.00
C ASP A 220 0.47 -5.09 11.96
N PHE A 221 0.61 -6.16 11.17
CA PHE A 221 1.73 -6.34 10.27
C PHE A 221 1.51 -5.54 8.97
N PRO A 222 2.45 -4.67 8.57
CA PRO A 222 2.43 -4.07 7.24
C PRO A 222 2.43 -5.18 6.20
N ALA A 223 1.43 -5.20 5.34
CA ALA A 223 1.22 -6.30 4.41
C ALA A 223 1.64 -5.95 2.99
N SER A 224 1.39 -4.71 2.59
CA SER A 224 1.59 -4.27 1.21
C SER A 224 1.81 -2.77 1.12
N GLY A 225 2.44 -2.35 0.02
CA GLY A 225 2.77 -0.95 -0.24
C GLY A 225 2.82 -0.60 -1.71
N TYR A 226 3.09 0.65 -1.96
CA TYR A 226 3.34 1.21 -3.28
C TYR A 226 4.79 1.62 -3.41
N ALA A 227 5.44 1.23 -4.50
CA ALA A 227 6.83 1.59 -4.77
C ALA A 227 7.03 2.08 -6.21
N THR A 228 8.08 2.85 -6.40
CA THR A 228 8.59 3.25 -7.70
C THR A 228 10.08 2.97 -7.79
N THR A 229 10.68 3.07 -8.99
CA THR A 229 12.14 2.98 -9.11
C THR A 229 12.81 4.23 -8.54
N GLY A 230 14.02 4.08 -7.97
CA GLY A 230 14.78 5.21 -7.47
C GLY A 230 15.10 6.25 -8.56
N ALA A 231 15.24 5.84 -9.83
CA ALA A 231 15.43 6.76 -10.96
C ALA A 231 14.16 7.60 -11.18
N PHE A 232 12.99 6.96 -11.29
CA PHE A 232 11.74 7.67 -11.47
C PHE A 232 11.45 8.64 -10.32
N ALA A 233 11.75 8.23 -9.08
CA ALA A 233 11.57 9.07 -7.90
C ALA A 233 12.41 10.35 -7.93
N ARG A 234 13.68 10.25 -8.34
CA ARG A 234 14.55 11.41 -8.48
C ARG A 234 14.09 12.38 -9.58
N ASP A 235 13.59 11.83 -10.69
CA ASP A 235 13.19 12.62 -11.86
C ASP A 235 11.79 13.24 -11.70
N ASN A 236 10.93 12.72 -10.79
CA ASN A 236 9.52 13.11 -10.67
C ASN A 236 9.09 13.38 -9.22
N PRO A 237 9.85 14.12 -8.39
CA PRO A 237 9.56 14.27 -6.96
C PRO A 237 8.23 14.97 -6.67
N ARG A 238 7.87 16.02 -7.42
CA ARG A 238 6.60 16.76 -7.24
C ARG A 238 5.39 15.95 -7.69
N THR A 239 5.53 15.20 -8.79
CA THR A 239 4.50 14.28 -9.29
C THR A 239 4.16 13.24 -8.22
N LEU A 240 5.20 12.61 -7.62
CA LEU A 240 5.02 11.63 -6.56
C LEU A 240 4.50 12.26 -5.26
N ALA A 241 4.89 13.48 -4.93
CA ALA A 241 4.33 14.20 -3.77
C ALA A 241 2.81 14.42 -3.92
N VAL A 242 2.34 14.77 -5.12
CA VAL A 242 0.89 14.87 -5.41
C VAL A 242 0.23 13.50 -5.29
N PHE A 243 0.83 12.45 -5.84
CA PHE A 243 0.33 11.07 -5.73
C PHE A 243 0.17 10.66 -4.26
N ARG A 244 1.23 10.81 -3.43
CA ARG A 244 1.20 10.48 -2.00
C ARG A 244 0.13 11.25 -1.25
N ARG A 245 -0.02 12.56 -1.51
CA ARG A 245 -1.04 13.39 -0.86
C ARG A 245 -2.45 12.89 -1.14
N VAL A 246 -2.77 12.55 -2.40
CA VAL A 246 -4.10 12.03 -2.76
C VAL A 246 -4.31 10.63 -2.17
N LEU A 247 -3.26 9.79 -2.16
CA LEU A 247 -3.32 8.47 -1.54
C LEU A 247 -3.65 8.57 -0.05
N VAL A 248 -2.98 9.45 0.70
CA VAL A 248 -3.26 9.68 2.13
C VAL A 248 -4.71 10.11 2.36
N GLN A 249 -5.24 11.04 1.55
CA GLN A 249 -6.64 11.45 1.64
C GLN A 249 -7.61 10.30 1.35
N ALA A 250 -7.27 9.44 0.39
CA ALA A 250 -8.05 8.26 0.07
C ALA A 250 -8.05 7.25 1.24
N GLN A 251 -6.90 7.03 1.87
CA GLN A 251 -6.77 6.17 3.06
C GLN A 251 -7.53 6.72 4.25
N GLN A 252 -7.52 8.04 4.47
CA GLN A 252 -8.36 8.68 5.49
C GLN A 252 -9.86 8.44 5.24
N THR A 253 -10.30 8.52 3.99
CA THR A 253 -11.69 8.23 3.62
C THR A 253 -12.03 6.75 3.84
N ALA A 254 -11.12 5.84 3.49
CA ALA A 254 -11.28 4.40 3.66
C ALA A 254 -11.13 3.92 5.11
N ALA A 255 -10.83 4.81 6.06
CA ALA A 255 -10.89 4.49 7.51
C ALA A 255 -12.31 4.13 7.96
N ASP A 256 -13.35 4.53 7.22
CA ASP A 256 -14.71 4.01 7.37
C ASP A 256 -14.84 2.68 6.58
N PRO A 257 -14.97 1.53 7.25
CA PRO A 257 -15.09 0.23 6.60
C PRO A 257 -16.30 0.11 5.67
N ALA A 258 -17.37 0.87 5.92
CA ALA A 258 -18.56 0.84 5.08
C ALA A 258 -18.25 1.33 3.65
N ILE A 259 -17.47 2.40 3.54
CA ILE A 259 -17.05 2.96 2.23
C ILE A 259 -16.29 1.91 1.41
N VAL A 260 -15.41 1.15 2.05
CA VAL A 260 -14.65 0.09 1.38
C VAL A 260 -15.56 -1.05 0.95
N ARG A 261 -16.41 -1.58 1.86
CA ARG A 261 -17.31 -2.69 1.56
C ARG A 261 -18.29 -2.37 0.44
N ASP A 262 -18.83 -1.16 0.43
CA ASP A 262 -19.76 -0.69 -0.62
C ASP A 262 -19.06 -0.54 -1.98
N ALA A 263 -17.78 -0.17 -1.98
CA ALA A 263 -17.02 0.02 -3.21
C ALA A 263 -16.48 -1.28 -3.82
N LEU A 264 -16.15 -2.29 -3.01
CA LEU A 264 -15.53 -3.54 -3.49
C LEU A 264 -16.25 -4.19 -4.68
N PRO A 265 -17.60 -4.34 -4.70
CA PRO A 265 -18.31 -4.94 -5.82
C PRO A 265 -18.20 -4.12 -7.13
N THR A 266 -17.81 -2.86 -7.08
CA THR A 266 -17.76 -2.00 -8.26
C THR A 266 -16.49 -2.19 -9.10
N PHE A 267 -15.44 -2.77 -8.53
CA PHE A 267 -14.14 -2.96 -9.20
C PHE A 267 -13.52 -4.35 -8.97
N SER A 268 -14.26 -5.27 -8.41
CA SER A 268 -13.81 -6.65 -8.18
C SER A 268 -14.96 -7.65 -8.37
N ASP A 269 -14.64 -8.94 -8.34
CA ASP A 269 -15.60 -10.05 -8.36
C ASP A 269 -16.19 -10.40 -6.99
N ILE A 270 -16.00 -9.53 -6.00
CA ILE A 270 -16.55 -9.70 -4.65
C ILE A 270 -18.01 -9.26 -4.67
N ASP A 271 -18.93 -10.22 -4.44
CA ASP A 271 -20.35 -9.92 -4.36
C ASP A 271 -20.68 -9.10 -3.10
N PRO A 272 -21.79 -8.31 -3.11
CA PRO A 272 -22.14 -7.45 -1.96
C PRO A 272 -22.31 -8.22 -0.63
N THR A 273 -22.78 -9.47 -0.69
CA THR A 273 -22.96 -10.30 0.51
C THR A 273 -21.61 -10.70 1.11
N THR A 274 -20.65 -11.08 0.26
CA THR A 274 -19.28 -11.36 0.68
C THR A 274 -18.61 -10.09 1.18
N ALA A 275 -18.74 -8.96 0.47
CA ALA A 275 -18.18 -7.68 0.89
C ALA A 275 -18.65 -7.25 2.30
N ALA A 276 -19.91 -7.50 2.64
CA ALA A 276 -20.44 -7.19 3.97
C ALA A 276 -19.81 -8.02 5.11
N LEU A 277 -19.32 -9.22 4.80
CA LEU A 277 -18.75 -10.16 5.79
C LEU A 277 -17.23 -10.07 5.91
N ILE A 278 -16.54 -9.54 4.90
CA ILE A 278 -15.08 -9.45 4.87
C ILE A 278 -14.52 -8.77 6.11
N SER A 279 -13.52 -9.40 6.73
CA SER A 279 -12.67 -8.76 7.73
C SER A 279 -11.77 -7.73 7.05
N LEU A 280 -11.69 -6.53 7.60
CA LEU A 280 -10.83 -5.47 7.08
C LEU A 280 -9.74 -5.12 8.10
N GLY A 281 -8.54 -4.94 7.61
CA GLY A 281 -7.44 -4.34 8.35
C GLY A 281 -7.50 -2.81 8.30
N THR A 282 -6.37 -2.15 8.25
CA THR A 282 -6.29 -0.69 8.24
C THR A 282 -5.51 -0.16 7.03
N TYR A 283 -5.79 1.07 6.66
CA TYR A 283 -5.11 1.80 5.60
C TYR A 283 -4.26 2.91 6.22
N PRO A 284 -2.94 2.69 6.37
CA PRO A 284 -2.06 3.64 7.05
C PRO A 284 -1.96 4.96 6.28
N THR A 285 -2.09 6.07 7.00
CA THR A 285 -1.95 7.43 6.42
C THR A 285 -0.54 7.99 6.53
N THR A 286 0.37 7.22 7.11
CA THR A 286 1.78 7.58 7.28
C THR A 286 2.67 6.45 6.78
N LEU A 287 3.75 6.80 6.09
CA LEU A 287 4.79 5.86 5.69
C LEU A 287 5.83 5.76 6.81
N SER A 288 5.75 4.69 7.61
CA SER A 288 6.57 4.55 8.83
C SER A 288 7.73 3.57 8.64
N GLY A 289 8.96 4.10 8.56
CA GLY A 289 10.16 3.27 8.48
C GLY A 289 10.29 2.28 9.65
N ILE A 290 9.89 2.68 10.87
CA ILE A 290 9.95 1.81 12.06
C ILE A 290 9.01 0.61 11.92
N ARG A 291 7.78 0.82 11.44
CA ARG A 291 6.82 -0.27 11.22
C ARG A 291 7.28 -1.21 10.12
N LEU A 292 7.72 -0.66 9.01
CA LEU A 292 8.20 -1.41 7.85
C LEU A 292 9.50 -2.15 8.16
N GLN A 293 10.38 -1.60 9.00
CA GLN A 293 11.60 -2.27 9.44
C GLN A 293 11.30 -3.59 10.18
N ARG A 294 10.19 -3.68 10.93
CA ARG A 294 9.76 -4.95 11.57
C ARG A 294 9.56 -6.07 10.56
N VAL A 295 9.01 -5.75 9.38
CA VAL A 295 8.83 -6.71 8.29
C VAL A 295 10.19 -7.22 7.82
N ALA A 296 11.10 -6.31 7.49
CA ALA A 296 12.45 -6.65 7.02
C ALA A 296 13.25 -7.45 8.07
N ASP A 297 13.13 -7.10 9.35
CA ASP A 297 13.79 -7.82 10.45
C ASP A 297 13.21 -9.23 10.62
N LEU A 298 11.89 -9.41 10.51
CA LEU A 298 11.26 -10.73 10.54
C LEU A 298 11.68 -11.57 9.33
N MET A 299 11.75 -10.99 8.14
CA MET A 299 12.24 -11.66 6.93
C MET A 299 13.70 -12.11 7.10
N HIS A 300 14.56 -11.29 7.67
CA HIS A 300 15.95 -11.64 7.91
C HIS A 300 16.07 -12.78 8.94
N THR A 301 15.36 -12.69 10.06
CA THR A 301 15.40 -13.73 11.11
C THR A 301 14.79 -15.04 10.67
N SER A 302 13.85 -15.03 9.73
CA SER A 302 13.27 -16.24 9.12
C SER A 302 14.06 -16.80 7.93
N GLY A 303 15.15 -16.13 7.53
CA GLY A 303 16.03 -16.55 6.44
C GLY A 303 15.54 -16.19 5.04
N LEU A 304 14.47 -15.39 4.92
CA LEU A 304 14.00 -14.89 3.62
C LEU A 304 14.89 -13.77 3.05
N LEU A 305 15.57 -13.02 3.89
CA LEU A 305 16.60 -12.08 3.47
C LEU A 305 17.99 -12.55 3.89
N PRO A 306 18.94 -12.68 2.96
CA PRO A 306 20.31 -13.08 3.26
C PRO A 306 21.09 -12.04 4.07
N SER A 307 20.70 -10.75 3.98
CA SER A 307 21.30 -9.65 4.73
C SER A 307 20.23 -8.73 5.30
N ARG A 308 20.59 -7.96 6.34
CA ARG A 308 19.69 -6.93 6.87
C ARG A 308 19.44 -5.86 5.82
N LEU A 309 18.19 -5.47 5.69
CA LEU A 309 17.76 -4.37 4.83
C LEU A 309 17.51 -3.13 5.71
N ASP A 310 18.07 -1.99 5.32
CA ASP A 310 17.72 -0.69 5.88
C ASP A 310 16.52 -0.11 5.11
N VAL A 311 15.33 -0.23 5.69
CA VAL A 311 14.10 0.27 5.07
C VAL A 311 14.06 1.79 5.05
N GLN A 312 14.75 2.48 5.97
CA GLN A 312 14.79 3.94 5.99
C GLN A 312 15.38 4.51 4.69
N ALA A 313 16.36 3.82 4.09
CA ALA A 313 16.95 4.20 2.82
C ALA A 313 15.98 4.09 1.62
N MET A 314 14.84 3.42 1.79
CA MET A 314 13.80 3.29 0.77
C MET A 314 12.70 4.34 0.87
N LEU A 315 12.69 5.16 1.92
CA LEU A 315 11.66 6.19 2.12
C LEU A 315 11.98 7.43 1.28
N PRO A 316 10.96 8.21 0.90
CA PRO A 316 11.19 9.55 0.36
C PRO A 316 11.93 10.42 1.36
N ASP A 317 12.81 11.28 0.88
CA ASP A 317 13.45 12.29 1.72
C ASP A 317 12.38 13.24 2.28
N GLU A 318 12.38 13.49 3.59
CA GLU A 318 11.43 14.42 4.25
C GLU A 318 11.54 15.85 3.71
N ASN A 319 12.67 16.21 3.11
CA ASN A 319 12.94 17.53 2.52
C ASN A 319 12.66 17.60 1.00
N GLN A 320 12.20 16.53 0.37
CA GLN A 320 11.74 16.60 -1.03
C GLN A 320 10.30 17.10 -1.07
N PRO A 321 10.01 18.05 -1.97
CA PRO A 321 8.69 18.67 -2.06
C PRO A 321 7.58 17.69 -2.36
#